data_8128e50710979d5b6e3437a1bbbe364c
#
_entry.id   8128e50710979d5b6e3437a1bbbe364c
#
_cell.length_a   1.000
_cell.length_b   1.000
_cell.length_c   1.000
_cell.angle_alpha   90.00
_cell.angle_beta   90.00
_cell.angle_gamma   90.00
#
_symmetry.space_group_name_H-M   'P 1'
#
loop_
_entity.id
_entity.type
_entity.pdbx_description
1 polymer ?
#
loop_
_entity_poly.entity_id
_entity_poly.type
_entity_poly.pdbx_seq_one_letter_code
_entity_poly.pdbx_strand_id
1 'polypeptide(L)'
;MKKLLALMMAVVLVLSLTACGGSGSSTPVSGGGSVSGGNDTSSASSGDYPVIRWAYSTMWNNDSESAVEEAINEILRESCGAEIDLVAVNFSSMQEQYNLLLSGGKDTIDIFSSFWYLPLSTLVANGQIADITDLIEDYPEMLALFDDYPEVLDCCKIDGKMYALPTVAPYASPMLFLCKKTDAESANIDFSQIHTLDDVTEAMVKMKEKNPDHYYVPGATET
;
A
#
# COMPACT_ATOMS: atom_id res chain seq x y z
N MET A 1 -33.66 -7.07 45.35
CA MET A 1 -33.29 -7.62 44.04
C MET A 1 -32.09 -6.89 43.40
N LYS A 2 -32.08 -5.55 43.26
CA LYS A 2 -30.93 -4.81 42.65
C LYS A 2 -29.58 -5.00 43.38
N LYS A 3 -29.55 -5.10 44.72
CA LYS A 3 -28.31 -5.31 45.48
C LYS A 3 -27.75 -6.73 45.36
N LEU A 4 -28.63 -7.72 45.13
CA LEU A 4 -28.22 -9.11 44.93
C LEU A 4 -27.61 -9.32 43.54
N LEU A 5 -28.14 -8.61 42.54
CA LEU A 5 -27.64 -8.64 41.17
C LEU A 5 -26.24 -7.99 41.06
N ALA A 6 -26.00 -6.89 41.78
CA ALA A 6 -24.70 -6.23 41.83
C ALA A 6 -23.64 -7.10 42.54
N LEU A 7 -24.03 -7.86 43.55
CA LEU A 7 -23.13 -8.78 44.25
C LEU A 7 -22.78 -9.98 43.39
N MET A 8 -23.72 -10.51 42.60
CA MET A 8 -23.46 -11.58 41.62
C MET A 8 -22.51 -11.13 40.51
N MET A 9 -22.67 -9.92 39.98
CA MET A 9 -21.75 -9.38 38.97
C MET A 9 -20.32 -9.19 39.50
N ALA A 10 -20.17 -8.76 40.74
CA ALA A 10 -18.86 -8.61 41.38
C ALA A 10 -18.13 -9.95 41.57
N VAL A 11 -18.86 -11.01 41.90
CA VAL A 11 -18.30 -12.37 42.11
C VAL A 11 -17.86 -12.99 40.78
N VAL A 12 -18.56 -12.74 39.66
CA VAL A 12 -18.19 -13.22 38.32
C VAL A 12 -16.91 -12.54 37.83
N LEU A 13 -16.70 -11.25 38.15
CA LEU A 13 -15.49 -10.50 37.77
C LEU A 13 -14.24 -10.97 38.52
N VAL A 14 -14.38 -11.43 39.78
CA VAL A 14 -13.24 -11.91 40.58
C VAL A 14 -12.83 -13.34 40.20
N LEU A 15 -13.75 -14.16 39.68
CA LEU A 15 -13.46 -15.53 39.24
C LEU A 15 -12.74 -15.63 37.90
N SER A 16 -12.70 -14.55 37.08
CA SER A 16 -12.00 -14.53 35.82
C SER A 16 -10.49 -14.24 35.90
N LEU A 17 -9.97 -13.93 37.09
CA LEU A 17 -8.55 -13.56 37.31
C LEU A 17 -7.66 -14.70 37.80
N THR A 18 -8.18 -15.94 38.00
CA THR A 18 -7.42 -17.05 38.58
C THR A 18 -7.08 -18.20 37.63
N ALA A 19 -7.16 -17.97 36.29
CA ALA A 19 -6.81 -18.98 35.28
C ALA A 19 -5.48 -18.68 34.61
N CYS A 20 -4.40 -18.50 35.35
CA CYS A 20 -3.06 -18.55 34.83
C CYS A 20 -2.09 -19.12 35.84
N GLY A 21 -1.86 -20.43 35.77
CA GLY A 21 -0.84 -21.12 36.54
C GLY A 21 -1.04 -22.61 36.58
N GLY A 22 -0.33 -23.39 35.78
CA GLY A 22 -0.29 -24.83 35.88
C GLY A 22 0.40 -25.51 34.70
N SER A 23 1.67 -25.83 34.87
CA SER A 23 2.47 -26.71 34.00
C SER A 23 1.87 -28.10 33.86
N GLY A 24 1.88 -28.67 32.63
CA GLY A 24 1.51 -30.07 32.42
C GLY A 24 1.68 -30.49 30.95
N SER A 25 2.73 -31.25 30.74
CA SER A 25 3.15 -31.99 29.53
C SER A 25 2.03 -32.86 28.94
N SER A 26 1.89 -32.90 27.60
CA SER A 26 1.95 -34.09 26.72
C SER A 26 1.21 -33.94 25.40
N THR A 27 1.96 -34.05 24.33
CA THR A 27 1.80 -34.70 23.01
C THR A 27 0.66 -34.28 22.03
N PRO A 28 0.93 -34.44 20.71
CA PRO A 28 0.43 -33.58 19.67
C PRO A 28 -0.77 -34.19 18.93
N VAL A 29 -1.69 -33.31 18.46
CA VAL A 29 -2.62 -33.67 17.38
C VAL A 29 -2.39 -32.71 16.22
N SER A 30 -2.01 -33.31 15.11
CA SER A 30 -1.85 -32.75 13.77
C SER A 30 -3.17 -32.18 13.27
N GLY A 31 -3.13 -30.95 12.77
CA GLY A 31 -4.23 -30.31 12.06
C GLY A 31 -3.71 -29.04 11.41
N GLY A 32 -3.35 -29.15 10.12
CA GLY A 32 -2.66 -28.13 9.37
C GLY A 32 -3.43 -26.84 9.15
N GLY A 33 -2.73 -25.79 9.28
CA GLY A 33 -3.03 -24.43 8.90
C GLY A 33 -1.74 -23.65 8.99
N SER A 34 -0.87 -23.80 7.99
CA SER A 34 0.34 -22.98 7.88
C SER A 34 -0.07 -21.52 7.63
N VAL A 35 -0.14 -20.75 8.69
CA VAL A 35 0.09 -19.31 8.60
C VAL A 35 1.60 -19.21 8.46
N SER A 36 2.06 -18.98 7.23
CA SER A 36 3.45 -18.62 6.97
C SER A 36 3.68 -17.27 7.66
N GLY A 37 4.21 -17.37 8.86
CA GLY A 37 4.74 -16.21 9.57
C GLY A 37 5.86 -15.63 8.73
N GLY A 38 5.83 -14.31 8.58
CA GLY A 38 6.88 -13.55 7.96
C GLY A 38 8.22 -13.97 8.52
N ASN A 39 9.15 -14.09 7.61
CA ASN A 39 10.55 -14.36 7.90
C ASN A 39 11.05 -13.17 8.72
N ASP A 40 11.30 -13.37 10.02
CA ASP A 40 12.09 -12.45 10.84
C ASP A 40 13.55 -12.47 10.34
N THR A 41 13.76 -11.93 9.16
CA THR A 41 15.08 -11.48 8.75
C THR A 41 15.17 -10.01 9.22
N SER A 42 15.34 -9.83 10.52
CA SER A 42 15.95 -8.59 11.00
C SER A 42 17.34 -8.57 10.37
N SER A 43 17.48 -7.78 9.30
CA SER A 43 18.79 -7.42 8.77
C SER A 43 19.57 -6.85 9.94
N ALA A 44 20.60 -7.57 10.39
CA ALA A 44 21.49 -7.07 11.42
C ALA A 44 22.15 -5.83 10.81
N SER A 45 21.74 -4.64 11.27
CA SER A 45 22.43 -3.42 10.91
C SER A 45 23.91 -3.66 11.17
N SER A 46 24.76 -3.24 10.25
CA SER A 46 26.22 -3.35 10.42
C SER A 46 26.75 -2.50 11.60
N GLY A 47 25.88 -1.85 12.34
CA GLY A 47 26.14 -1.11 13.58
C GLY A 47 26.63 0.31 13.39
N ASP A 48 27.03 0.71 12.19
CA ASP A 48 27.63 2.04 11.94
C ASP A 48 26.67 3.05 11.32
N TYR A 49 25.54 2.60 10.74
CA TYR A 49 24.59 3.45 10.02
C TYR A 49 23.20 3.45 10.67
N PRO A 50 22.48 4.59 10.68
CA PRO A 50 21.06 4.60 11.03
C PRO A 50 20.27 3.83 9.98
N VAL A 51 19.30 3.01 10.46
CA VAL A 51 18.43 2.21 9.59
C VAL A 51 17.06 2.88 9.48
N ILE A 52 16.61 3.10 8.26
CA ILE A 52 15.30 3.67 7.93
C ILE A 52 14.38 2.52 7.47
N ARG A 53 13.30 2.26 8.20
CA ARG A 53 12.33 1.23 7.85
C ARG A 53 11.32 1.77 6.86
N TRP A 54 11.38 1.25 5.63
CA TRP A 54 10.52 1.67 4.53
C TRP A 54 9.50 0.59 4.17
N ALA A 55 8.23 0.84 4.51
CA ALA A 55 7.14 -0.04 4.10
C ALA A 55 6.71 0.25 2.67
N TYR A 56 6.69 -0.79 1.85
CA TYR A 56 6.22 -0.73 0.47
C TYR A 56 5.16 -1.80 0.19
N SER A 57 4.27 -1.52 -0.75
CA SER A 57 3.19 -2.44 -1.10
C SER A 57 3.60 -3.39 -2.22
N THR A 58 3.27 -4.67 -2.06
CA THR A 58 3.56 -5.69 -3.07
C THR A 58 2.34 -6.57 -3.33
N MET A 59 2.15 -6.99 -4.59
CA MET A 59 1.11 -7.94 -4.98
C MET A 59 1.61 -9.40 -4.96
N TRP A 60 2.91 -9.61 -4.96
CA TRP A 60 3.55 -10.92 -5.01
C TRP A 60 4.64 -11.04 -3.96
N ASN A 61 4.88 -12.27 -3.51
CA ASN A 61 6.08 -12.55 -2.74
C ASN A 61 7.31 -12.34 -3.64
N ASN A 62 8.28 -11.62 -3.11
CA ASN A 62 9.49 -11.28 -3.83
C ASN A 62 10.71 -11.95 -3.18
N ASP A 63 11.17 -13.06 -3.74
CA ASP A 63 12.36 -13.77 -3.25
C ASP A 63 13.66 -12.96 -3.43
N SER A 64 13.60 -11.84 -4.16
CA SER A 64 14.74 -10.96 -4.44
C SER A 64 14.81 -9.73 -3.53
N GLU A 65 13.92 -9.60 -2.54
CA GLU A 65 13.83 -8.41 -1.68
C GLU A 65 15.16 -8.10 -1.00
N SER A 66 15.80 -9.10 -0.37
CA SER A 66 17.08 -8.90 0.31
C SER A 66 18.21 -8.49 -0.64
N ALA A 67 18.20 -8.96 -1.88
CA ALA A 67 19.19 -8.55 -2.88
C ALA A 67 18.97 -7.11 -3.35
N VAL A 68 17.72 -6.69 -3.47
CA VAL A 68 17.37 -5.29 -3.80
C VAL A 68 17.74 -4.37 -2.65
N GLU A 69 17.41 -4.75 -1.42
CA GLU A 69 17.75 -4.00 -0.21
C GLU A 69 19.27 -3.79 -0.08
N GLU A 70 20.06 -4.84 -0.24
CA GLU A 70 21.51 -4.72 -0.18
C GLU A 70 22.09 -3.83 -1.28
N ALA A 71 21.56 -3.91 -2.52
CA ALA A 71 21.98 -3.05 -3.61
C ALA A 71 21.65 -1.57 -3.35
N ILE A 72 20.51 -1.30 -2.72
CA ILE A 72 20.13 0.06 -2.28
C ILE A 72 21.05 0.51 -1.15
N ASN A 73 21.32 -0.35 -0.18
CA ASN A 73 22.16 -0.05 0.97
C ASN A 73 23.61 0.26 0.60
N GLU A 74 24.17 -0.41 -0.42
CA GLU A 74 25.47 -0.02 -0.97
C GLU A 74 25.53 1.44 -1.41
N ILE A 75 24.48 1.90 -2.10
CA ILE A 75 24.36 3.29 -2.58
C ILE A 75 24.13 4.25 -1.41
N LEU A 76 23.24 3.90 -0.47
CA LEU A 76 22.87 4.79 0.62
C LEU A 76 24.00 5.00 1.63
N ARG A 77 24.79 3.98 1.91
CA ARG A 77 25.98 4.09 2.78
C ARG A 77 26.96 5.14 2.24
N GLU A 78 27.18 5.17 0.93
CA GLU A 78 28.09 6.12 0.30
C GLU A 78 27.49 7.51 0.11
N SER A 79 26.20 7.59 -0.21
CA SER A 79 25.58 8.88 -0.57
C SER A 79 25.06 9.69 0.61
N CYS A 80 24.50 9.04 1.63
CA CYS A 80 23.90 9.73 2.77
C CYS A 80 24.23 9.11 4.14
N GLY A 81 25.03 8.05 4.19
CA GLY A 81 25.44 7.43 5.45
C GLY A 81 24.27 6.80 6.21
N ALA A 82 23.35 6.15 5.52
CA ALA A 82 22.20 5.46 6.09
C ALA A 82 21.99 4.10 5.42
N GLU A 83 21.17 3.27 6.02
CA GLU A 83 20.66 2.01 5.47
C GLU A 83 19.14 2.01 5.48
N ILE A 84 18.52 1.18 4.63
CA ILE A 84 17.08 0.89 4.69
C ILE A 84 16.85 -0.55 5.12
N ASP A 85 15.72 -0.77 5.78
CA ASP A 85 15.07 -2.07 6.02
C ASP A 85 13.73 -2.05 5.26
N LEU A 86 13.62 -2.88 4.22
CA LEU A 86 12.43 -2.95 3.38
C LEU A 86 11.36 -3.80 4.07
N VAL A 87 10.20 -3.24 4.29
CA VAL A 87 9.06 -3.91 4.91
C VAL A 87 7.98 -4.15 3.86
N ALA A 88 7.92 -5.35 3.31
CA ALA A 88 6.92 -5.73 2.32
C ALA A 88 5.53 -5.85 2.94
N VAL A 89 4.58 -5.10 2.42
CA VAL A 89 3.17 -5.12 2.81
C VAL A 89 2.34 -5.71 1.68
N ASN A 90 1.78 -6.89 1.91
CA ASN A 90 1.00 -7.57 0.87
C ASN A 90 -0.32 -6.83 0.62
N PHE A 91 -0.63 -6.59 -0.66
CA PHE A 91 -1.82 -5.86 -1.08
C PHE A 91 -3.14 -6.45 -0.54
N SER A 92 -3.23 -7.77 -0.40
CA SER A 92 -4.45 -8.44 0.08
C SER A 92 -4.74 -8.21 1.57
N SER A 93 -3.73 -7.91 2.38
CA SER A 93 -3.84 -7.68 3.83
C SER A 93 -3.30 -6.31 4.26
N MET A 94 -3.20 -5.41 3.30
CA MET A 94 -2.52 -4.13 3.44
C MET A 94 -3.11 -3.26 4.56
N GLN A 95 -4.44 -3.17 4.64
CA GLN A 95 -5.10 -2.34 5.64
C GLN A 95 -4.79 -2.81 7.06
N GLU A 96 -4.86 -4.10 7.32
CA GLU A 96 -4.56 -4.68 8.64
C GLU A 96 -3.09 -4.51 8.99
N GLN A 97 -2.20 -4.76 8.02
CA GLN A 97 -0.76 -4.65 8.24
C GLN A 97 -0.33 -3.20 8.51
N TYR A 98 -0.80 -2.23 7.74
CA TYR A 98 -0.51 -0.82 8.02
C TYR A 98 -1.11 -0.34 9.34
N ASN A 99 -2.32 -0.76 9.70
CA ASN A 99 -2.88 -0.44 11.01
C ASN A 99 -1.99 -0.96 12.15
N LEU A 100 -1.43 -2.15 12.00
CA LEU A 100 -0.50 -2.72 12.98
C LEU A 100 0.82 -1.93 13.04
N LEU A 101 1.45 -1.69 11.88
CA LEU A 101 2.72 -0.97 11.77
C LEU A 101 2.63 0.49 12.27
N LEU A 102 1.49 1.15 12.04
CA LEU A 102 1.23 2.53 12.45
C LEU A 102 0.64 2.66 13.87
N SER A 103 0.33 1.54 14.55
CA SER A 103 -0.22 1.58 15.92
C SER A 103 0.82 1.92 16.99
N GLY A 104 2.09 1.98 16.62
CA GLY A 104 3.21 2.16 17.53
C GLY A 104 3.64 0.83 18.18
N GLY A 105 4.90 0.73 18.53
CA GLY A 105 5.49 -0.46 19.13
C GLY A 105 6.93 -0.66 18.66
N LYS A 106 7.40 -1.92 18.73
CA LYS A 106 8.77 -2.25 18.32
C LYS A 106 8.95 -2.31 16.80
N ASP A 107 7.84 -2.51 16.06
CA ASP A 107 7.83 -2.70 14.61
C ASP A 107 7.29 -1.45 13.88
N THR A 108 7.67 -0.28 14.35
CA THR A 108 7.34 0.99 13.68
C THR A 108 8.03 1.10 12.33
N ILE A 109 7.42 1.85 11.42
CA ILE A 109 7.98 2.22 10.11
C ILE A 109 8.25 3.72 10.07
N ASP A 110 9.27 4.11 9.30
CA ASP A 110 9.67 5.51 9.17
C ASP A 110 9.12 6.14 7.89
N ILE A 111 9.08 5.36 6.81
CA ILE A 111 8.58 5.82 5.50
C ILE A 111 7.59 4.80 4.95
N PHE A 112 6.52 5.30 4.36
CA PHE A 112 5.54 4.46 3.65
C PHE A 112 4.76 5.24 2.60
N SER A 113 4.13 4.52 1.68
CA SER A 113 3.24 5.12 0.69
C SER A 113 1.81 5.18 1.22
N SER A 114 1.21 6.38 1.18
CA SER A 114 -0.22 6.58 1.43
C SER A 114 -1.01 6.34 0.15
N PHE A 115 -2.11 5.59 0.27
CA PHE A 115 -3.01 5.29 -0.85
C PHE A 115 -4.46 5.57 -0.44
N TRP A 116 -5.42 5.29 -1.33
CA TRP A 116 -6.85 5.50 -1.11
C TRP A 116 -7.40 4.80 0.15
N TYR A 117 -6.79 3.69 0.60
CA TYR A 117 -7.15 2.98 1.84
C TYR A 117 -6.48 3.55 3.10
N LEU A 118 -5.50 4.45 2.96
CA LEU A 118 -4.85 5.21 4.03
C LEU A 118 -4.93 6.72 3.73
N PRO A 119 -6.10 7.35 3.84
CA PRO A 119 -6.25 8.77 3.55
C PRO A 119 -5.37 9.62 4.45
N LEU A 120 -4.65 10.58 3.88
CA LEU A 120 -3.76 11.49 4.59
C LEU A 120 -4.44 12.17 5.79
N SER A 121 -5.69 12.62 5.60
CA SER A 121 -6.48 13.26 6.67
C SER A 121 -6.70 12.35 7.89
N THR A 122 -6.88 11.05 7.67
CA THR A 122 -7.04 10.07 8.76
C THR A 122 -5.72 9.87 9.51
N LEU A 123 -4.61 9.76 8.78
CA LEU A 123 -3.28 9.61 9.36
C LEU A 123 -2.88 10.81 10.23
N VAL A 124 -3.18 12.03 9.75
CA VAL A 124 -2.96 13.28 10.50
C VAL A 124 -3.84 13.33 11.75
N ALA A 125 -5.15 13.04 11.61
CA ALA A 125 -6.08 13.05 12.73
C ALA A 125 -5.71 12.05 13.84
N ASN A 126 -5.10 10.92 13.46
CA ASN A 126 -4.63 9.90 14.39
C ASN A 126 -3.21 10.18 14.94
N GLY A 127 -2.53 11.22 14.47
CA GLY A 127 -1.14 11.53 14.87
C GLY A 127 -0.14 10.45 14.43
N GLN A 128 -0.40 9.77 13.31
CA GLN A 128 0.41 8.67 12.81
C GLN A 128 1.53 9.10 11.86
N ILE A 129 1.52 10.37 11.43
CA ILE A 129 2.54 10.95 10.55
C ILE A 129 2.97 12.32 11.06
N ALA A 130 4.20 12.67 10.76
CA ALA A 130 4.83 13.92 11.19
C ALA A 130 4.44 15.09 10.27
N ASP A 131 4.37 16.30 10.86
CA ASP A 131 4.40 17.55 10.12
C ASP A 131 5.84 17.75 9.59
N ILE A 132 5.99 17.82 8.27
CA ILE A 132 7.28 17.98 7.60
C ILE A 132 7.46 19.37 6.98
N THR A 133 6.61 20.34 7.33
CA THR A 133 6.60 21.67 6.73
C THR A 133 7.97 22.32 6.83
N ASP A 134 8.51 22.44 8.05
CA ASP A 134 9.82 23.07 8.25
C ASP A 134 10.96 22.23 7.66
N LEU A 135 10.83 20.90 7.72
CA LEU A 135 11.85 20.00 7.18
C LEU A 135 12.01 20.15 5.67
N ILE A 136 10.90 20.24 4.93
CA ILE A 136 10.95 20.29 3.47
C ILE A 136 11.50 21.63 2.94
N GLU A 137 11.41 22.71 3.73
CA GLU A 137 11.98 24.00 3.38
C GLU A 137 13.52 23.97 3.33
N ASP A 138 14.14 23.05 4.07
CA ASP A 138 15.59 22.84 4.06
C ASP A 138 16.06 22.06 2.81
N TYR A 139 15.13 21.50 2.02
CA TYR A 139 15.40 20.67 0.83
C TYR A 139 14.68 21.20 -0.40
N PRO A 140 15.00 22.41 -0.90
CA PRO A 140 14.30 23.02 -2.03
C PRO A 140 14.39 22.21 -3.33
N GLU A 141 15.43 21.39 -3.49
CA GLU A 141 15.58 20.49 -4.63
C GLU A 141 14.48 19.41 -4.69
N MET A 142 13.89 19.02 -3.57
CA MET A 142 12.74 18.10 -3.54
C MET A 142 11.47 18.79 -4.02
N LEU A 143 11.27 20.06 -3.68
CA LEU A 143 10.14 20.84 -4.15
C LEU A 143 10.25 21.17 -5.63
N ALA A 144 11.48 21.38 -6.14
CA ALA A 144 11.73 21.63 -7.56
C ALA A 144 11.29 20.49 -8.49
N LEU A 145 11.13 19.27 -7.98
CA LEU A 145 10.56 18.16 -8.74
C LEU A 145 9.10 18.40 -9.17
N PHE A 146 8.42 19.36 -8.54
CA PHE A 146 7.02 19.69 -8.77
C PHE A 146 6.82 21.07 -9.41
N ASP A 147 7.89 21.71 -9.90
CA ASP A 147 7.82 23.07 -10.48
C ASP A 147 6.85 23.14 -11.69
N ASP A 148 6.74 22.09 -12.48
CA ASP A 148 5.82 22.02 -13.62
C ASP A 148 4.34 21.87 -13.17
N TYR A 149 4.08 21.37 -11.98
CA TYR A 149 2.74 21.10 -11.44
C TYR A 149 2.69 21.37 -9.93
N PRO A 150 2.95 22.61 -9.47
CA PRO A 150 3.06 22.92 -8.04
C PRO A 150 1.77 22.67 -7.24
N GLU A 151 0.60 22.67 -7.92
CA GLU A 151 -0.70 22.37 -7.31
C GLU A 151 -0.81 20.95 -6.76
N VAL A 152 0.02 20.01 -7.21
CA VAL A 152 -0.01 18.63 -6.66
C VAL A 152 0.49 18.58 -5.22
N LEU A 153 1.31 19.54 -4.79
CA LEU A 153 1.75 19.67 -3.41
C LEU A 153 0.59 19.97 -2.45
N ASP A 154 -0.48 20.58 -2.94
CA ASP A 154 -1.65 20.91 -2.10
C ASP A 154 -2.41 19.64 -1.66
N CYS A 155 -2.31 18.54 -2.40
CA CYS A 155 -2.86 17.25 -2.00
C CYS A 155 -2.20 16.68 -0.72
N CYS A 156 -0.99 17.15 -0.41
CA CYS A 156 -0.19 16.69 0.72
C CYS A 156 -0.28 17.62 1.94
N LYS A 157 -1.14 18.65 1.86
CA LYS A 157 -1.34 19.62 2.92
C LYS A 157 -2.67 19.40 3.64
N ILE A 158 -2.63 19.50 4.97
CA ILE A 158 -3.80 19.57 5.85
C ILE A 158 -3.65 20.81 6.73
N ASP A 159 -4.64 21.68 6.73
CA ASP A 159 -4.64 22.96 7.48
C ASP A 159 -3.37 23.82 7.22
N GLY A 160 -2.88 23.81 5.98
CA GLY A 160 -1.72 24.57 5.53
C GLY A 160 -0.36 23.95 5.87
N LYS A 161 -0.33 22.81 6.54
CA LYS A 161 0.87 22.06 6.92
C LYS A 161 1.09 20.88 5.99
N MET A 162 2.35 20.61 5.64
CA MET A 162 2.74 19.50 4.78
C MET A 162 3.03 18.25 5.59
N TYR A 163 2.41 17.13 5.21
CA TYR A 163 2.55 15.83 5.89
C TYR A 163 3.06 14.70 4.99
N ALA A 164 3.17 14.94 3.69
CA ALA A 164 3.66 13.98 2.73
C ALA A 164 4.25 14.70 1.52
N LEU A 165 4.91 13.95 0.65
CA LEU A 165 5.29 14.39 -0.69
C LEU A 165 4.49 13.59 -1.72
N PRO A 166 4.04 14.23 -2.81
CA PRO A 166 3.38 13.52 -3.89
C PRO A 166 4.35 12.56 -4.58
N THR A 167 3.84 11.46 -5.12
CA THR A 167 4.64 10.60 -5.98
C THR A 167 4.94 11.33 -7.30
N VAL A 168 6.19 11.34 -7.72
CA VAL A 168 6.59 11.85 -9.04
C VAL A 168 6.21 10.80 -10.09
N ALA A 169 5.02 10.95 -10.66
CA ALA A 169 4.45 10.01 -11.63
C ALA A 169 3.59 10.78 -12.65
N PRO A 170 3.19 10.18 -13.77
CA PRO A 170 2.18 10.78 -14.63
C PRO A 170 0.87 10.98 -13.86
N TYR A 171 0.43 12.23 -13.73
CA TYR A 171 -0.79 12.59 -12.99
C TYR A 171 -2.08 12.35 -13.77
N ALA A 172 -1.97 11.90 -15.01
CA ALA A 172 -3.10 11.52 -15.84
C ALA A 172 -2.88 10.13 -16.42
N SER A 173 -3.88 9.26 -16.23
CA SER A 173 -3.94 7.95 -16.86
C SER A 173 -5.07 7.97 -17.90
N PRO A 174 -4.76 7.88 -19.20
CA PRO A 174 -5.78 7.85 -20.21
C PRO A 174 -6.56 6.53 -20.14
N MET A 175 -7.88 6.61 -20.26
CA MET A 175 -8.69 5.43 -20.49
C MET A 175 -8.57 5.03 -21.95
N LEU A 176 -8.17 3.79 -22.21
CA LEU A 176 -7.93 3.27 -23.55
C LEU A 176 -8.91 2.15 -23.88
N PHE A 177 -9.40 2.15 -25.10
CA PHE A 177 -10.12 1.01 -25.69
C PHE A 177 -9.16 0.24 -26.60
N LEU A 178 -8.94 -1.04 -26.28
CA LEU A 178 -8.06 -1.92 -27.03
C LEU A 178 -8.88 -2.98 -27.76
N CYS A 179 -8.52 -3.25 -29.00
CA CYS A 179 -9.07 -4.34 -29.77
C CYS A 179 -7.98 -5.10 -30.53
N LYS A 180 -8.29 -6.30 -31.00
CA LYS A 180 -7.38 -7.02 -31.88
C LYS A 180 -7.28 -6.29 -33.22
N LYS A 181 -6.07 -6.09 -33.70
CA LYS A 181 -5.80 -5.43 -34.98
C LYS A 181 -6.52 -6.13 -36.14
N THR A 182 -6.50 -7.45 -36.16
CA THR A 182 -7.18 -8.27 -37.18
C THR A 182 -8.69 -8.03 -37.24
N ASP A 183 -9.34 -7.80 -36.08
CA ASP A 183 -10.78 -7.56 -36.02
C ASP A 183 -11.10 -6.15 -36.55
N ALA A 184 -10.30 -5.17 -36.19
CA ALA A 184 -10.44 -3.81 -36.70
C ALA A 184 -10.24 -3.74 -38.22
N GLU A 185 -9.21 -4.42 -38.76
CA GLU A 185 -8.93 -4.50 -40.19
C GLU A 185 -10.06 -5.20 -40.94
N SER A 186 -10.58 -6.33 -40.40
CA SER A 186 -11.69 -7.05 -41.05
C SER A 186 -12.99 -6.24 -41.12
N ALA A 187 -13.20 -5.35 -40.16
CA ALA A 187 -14.35 -4.46 -40.07
C ALA A 187 -14.10 -3.07 -40.73
N ASN A 188 -12.93 -2.84 -41.31
CA ASN A 188 -12.50 -1.55 -41.87
C ASN A 188 -12.70 -0.40 -40.88
N ILE A 189 -12.28 -0.55 -39.64
CA ILE A 189 -12.37 0.50 -38.66
C ILE A 189 -11.28 1.55 -38.89
N ASP A 190 -11.70 2.79 -39.05
CA ASP A 190 -10.81 3.97 -39.12
C ASP A 190 -10.75 4.62 -37.74
N PHE A 191 -9.67 4.40 -37.00
CA PHE A 191 -9.47 4.95 -35.68
C PHE A 191 -9.41 6.47 -35.64
N SER A 192 -9.09 7.12 -36.76
CA SER A 192 -9.06 8.58 -36.84
C SER A 192 -10.45 9.22 -36.78
N GLN A 193 -11.50 8.42 -36.94
CA GLN A 193 -12.90 8.86 -36.86
C GLN A 193 -13.54 8.55 -35.52
N ILE A 194 -12.81 7.94 -34.57
CA ILE A 194 -13.35 7.61 -33.25
C ILE A 194 -13.01 8.74 -32.29
N HIS A 195 -14.02 9.50 -31.87
CA HIS A 195 -13.88 10.66 -30.99
C HIS A 195 -14.82 10.60 -29.79
N THR A 196 -15.86 9.78 -29.84
CA THR A 196 -16.88 9.65 -28.81
C THR A 196 -17.10 8.20 -28.39
N LEU A 197 -17.77 7.98 -27.27
CA LEU A 197 -18.18 6.63 -26.84
C LEU A 197 -19.19 5.98 -27.81
N ASP A 198 -19.97 6.79 -28.49
CA ASP A 198 -20.90 6.28 -29.51
C ASP A 198 -20.11 5.74 -30.72
N ASP A 199 -19.04 6.43 -31.16
CA ASP A 199 -18.17 5.93 -32.23
C ASP A 199 -17.49 4.63 -31.84
N VAL A 200 -17.06 4.49 -30.58
CA VAL A 200 -16.51 3.23 -30.03
C VAL A 200 -17.55 2.13 -30.12
N THR A 201 -18.78 2.42 -29.71
CA THR A 201 -19.89 1.46 -29.73
C THR A 201 -20.19 1.01 -31.17
N GLU A 202 -20.25 1.95 -32.14
CA GLU A 202 -20.43 1.61 -33.55
C GLU A 202 -19.30 0.74 -34.09
N ALA A 203 -18.06 1.05 -33.74
CA ALA A 203 -16.89 0.26 -34.13
C ALA A 203 -16.99 -1.17 -33.57
N MET A 204 -17.39 -1.32 -32.32
CA MET A 204 -17.60 -2.64 -31.69
C MET A 204 -18.70 -3.44 -32.39
N VAL A 205 -19.81 -2.79 -32.76
CA VAL A 205 -20.90 -3.45 -33.53
C VAL A 205 -20.39 -3.92 -34.88
N LYS A 206 -19.67 -3.08 -35.64
CA LYS A 206 -19.09 -3.45 -36.93
C LYS A 206 -18.08 -4.61 -36.81
N MET A 207 -17.24 -4.59 -35.79
CA MET A 207 -16.32 -5.71 -35.52
C MET A 207 -17.07 -6.99 -35.15
N LYS A 208 -18.16 -6.92 -34.36
CA LYS A 208 -18.99 -8.06 -33.99
C LYS A 208 -19.71 -8.68 -35.18
N GLU A 209 -20.21 -7.87 -36.12
CA GLU A 209 -20.83 -8.33 -37.35
C GLU A 209 -19.87 -9.16 -38.23
N LYS A 210 -18.58 -8.77 -38.24
CA LYS A 210 -17.53 -9.48 -38.99
C LYS A 210 -16.96 -10.68 -38.26
N ASN A 211 -16.95 -10.64 -36.96
CA ASN A 211 -16.38 -11.67 -36.08
C ASN A 211 -17.42 -12.11 -35.02
N PRO A 212 -18.48 -12.86 -35.43
CA PRO A 212 -19.61 -13.15 -34.56
C PRO A 212 -19.26 -13.98 -33.32
N ASP A 213 -18.13 -14.68 -33.36
CA ASP A 213 -17.65 -15.48 -32.22
C ASP A 213 -16.85 -14.69 -31.21
N HIS A 214 -16.46 -13.43 -31.53
CA HIS A 214 -15.73 -12.56 -30.61
C HIS A 214 -16.69 -11.70 -29.78
N TYR A 215 -16.30 -11.44 -28.54
CA TYR A 215 -17.04 -10.57 -27.63
C TYR A 215 -16.25 -9.29 -27.42
N TYR A 216 -16.90 -8.15 -27.62
CA TYR A 216 -16.34 -6.82 -27.45
C TYR A 216 -17.03 -6.20 -26.23
N VAL A 217 -16.46 -6.46 -25.05
CA VAL A 217 -16.95 -5.88 -23.82
C VAL A 217 -15.88 -4.92 -23.31
N PRO A 218 -16.21 -3.66 -23.03
CA PRO A 218 -15.27 -2.77 -22.37
C PRO A 218 -14.95 -3.36 -21.00
N GLY A 219 -13.78 -3.95 -20.87
CA GLY A 219 -13.23 -4.37 -19.59
C GLY A 219 -12.43 -3.21 -19.03
N ALA A 220 -12.68 -2.79 -17.81
CA ALA A 220 -11.72 -1.97 -17.09
C ALA A 220 -10.55 -2.90 -16.75
N THR A 221 -9.40 -2.69 -17.40
CA THR A 221 -8.15 -3.22 -16.87
C THR A 221 -7.66 -2.20 -15.87
N GLU A 222 -7.77 -2.52 -14.58
CA GLU A 222 -7.01 -1.81 -13.56
C GLU A 222 -5.54 -2.08 -13.83
N THR A 223 -4.80 -1.04 -14.18
CA THR A 223 -3.34 -1.05 -14.31
C THR A 223 -2.70 -0.58 -13.03
#